data_ebe7dfb6a582477d4cc03ee464770a2f
#
_entry.id   ebe7dfb6a582477d4cc03ee464770a2f
#
_cell.length_a   1.000
_cell.length_b   1.000
_cell.length_c   1.000
_cell.angle_alpha   90.00
_cell.angle_beta   90.00
_cell.angle_gamma   90.00
#
_symmetry.space_group_name_H-M   'P 1'
#
loop_
_entity.id
_entity.type
_entity.pdbx_description
1 polymer ?
#
loop_
_entity_poly.entity_id
_entity_poly.type
_entity_poly.pdbx_seq_one_letter_code
_entity_poly.pdbx_strand_id
1 'polypeptide(L)'
;MPTASTSQILGFNECFEPITSNIYSRRTLAGEFMVVNEYLMNDLIKIDRWNEDIKNNIIANNGSVQQFKWMDNHMRNKYKISWEMSMKTLIDMSAKRAPYICQSQSLNLWMTDPTKSKLTTMHFYAWEKGLKTGIYYLRRKGKHQAQQFTIDPEKKEKWVKEGQTNEEQECTACSA
;
A
#
# COMPACT_ATOMS: atom_id res chain seq x y z
N MET A 1 -13.24 7.81 -13.00
CA MET A 1 -11.95 8.30 -13.56
C MET A 1 -10.93 8.33 -12.44
N PRO A 2 -9.68 7.90 -12.65
CA PRO A 2 -8.67 7.83 -11.58
C PRO A 2 -8.19 9.19 -11.04
N THR A 3 -8.35 10.28 -11.78
CA THR A 3 -7.98 11.64 -11.35
C THR A 3 -6.53 11.79 -10.85
N ALA A 4 -5.60 11.07 -11.47
CA ALA A 4 -4.23 10.95 -11.00
C ALA A 4 -3.50 12.29 -10.79
N SER A 5 -3.54 13.18 -11.78
CA SER A 5 -2.86 14.47 -11.68
C SER A 5 -3.56 15.43 -10.72
N THR A 6 -4.90 15.49 -10.78
CA THR A 6 -5.69 16.40 -9.94
C THR A 6 -5.60 16.04 -8.46
N SER A 7 -5.70 14.74 -8.14
CA SER A 7 -5.56 14.29 -6.75
C SER A 7 -4.20 14.63 -6.17
N GLN A 8 -3.14 14.50 -6.95
CA GLN A 8 -1.80 14.81 -6.50
C GLN A 8 -1.54 16.32 -6.32
N ILE A 9 -2.13 17.17 -7.16
CA ILE A 9 -2.07 18.62 -6.98
C ILE A 9 -2.75 19.02 -5.66
N LEU A 10 -3.83 18.33 -5.29
CA LEU A 10 -4.59 18.58 -4.07
C LEU A 10 -4.05 17.84 -2.83
N GLY A 11 -2.95 17.09 -2.96
CA GLY A 11 -2.37 16.31 -1.85
C GLY A 11 -3.19 15.08 -1.45
N PHE A 12 -4.07 14.57 -2.33
CA PHE A 12 -4.86 13.38 -2.10
C PHE A 12 -4.36 12.18 -2.89
N ASN A 13 -4.78 10.98 -2.48
CA ASN A 13 -4.54 9.79 -3.26
C ASN A 13 -5.52 9.68 -4.44
N GLU A 14 -5.07 9.08 -5.53
CA GLU A 14 -5.91 8.84 -6.71
C GLU A 14 -6.97 7.76 -6.45
N CYS A 15 -8.09 7.82 -7.11
CA CYS A 15 -9.21 6.87 -6.96
C CYS A 15 -9.73 6.78 -5.52
N PHE A 16 -10.27 5.60 -5.17
CA PHE A 16 -10.66 5.22 -3.80
C PHE A 16 -9.68 4.19 -3.23
N GLU A 17 -8.43 4.30 -3.59
CA GLU A 17 -7.41 3.30 -3.32
C GLU A 17 -6.64 3.65 -2.04
N PRO A 18 -6.16 2.64 -1.30
CA PRO A 18 -5.17 2.87 -0.26
C PRO A 18 -3.85 3.31 -0.91
N ILE A 19 -3.02 4.00 -0.15
CA ILE A 19 -1.69 4.40 -0.60
C ILE A 19 -0.81 3.17 -0.88
N THR A 20 0.02 3.26 -1.90
CA THR A 20 0.93 2.17 -2.28
C THR A 20 2.21 2.14 -1.44
N SER A 21 2.57 3.28 -0.85
CA SER A 21 3.75 3.44 0.00
C SER A 21 3.60 4.70 0.84
N ASN A 22 4.02 4.67 2.11
CA ASN A 22 4.02 5.85 2.98
C ASN A 22 5.17 6.82 2.67
N ILE A 23 6.25 6.34 2.03
CA ILE A 23 7.35 7.16 1.53
C ILE A 23 7.77 6.62 0.18
N TYR A 24 7.82 7.46 -0.84
CA TYR A 24 8.26 7.07 -2.18
C TYR A 24 8.93 8.22 -2.91
N SER A 25 9.77 7.88 -3.87
CA SER A 25 10.39 8.83 -4.77
C SER A 25 9.50 9.05 -6.00
N ARG A 26 9.23 10.31 -6.31
CA ARG A 26 8.48 10.72 -7.49
C ARG A 26 9.39 11.41 -8.49
N ARG A 27 9.52 10.81 -9.66
CA ARG A 27 10.27 11.40 -10.77
C ARG A 27 9.35 12.22 -11.67
N THR A 28 9.73 13.46 -11.90
CA THR A 28 9.07 14.39 -12.81
C THR A 28 10.08 14.97 -13.80
N LEU A 29 9.60 15.75 -14.78
CA LEU A 29 10.50 16.49 -15.67
C LEU A 29 11.37 17.52 -14.94
N ALA A 30 10.90 18.03 -13.80
CA ALA A 30 11.63 19.00 -12.97
C ALA A 30 12.64 18.37 -11.99
N GLY A 31 12.65 17.05 -11.87
CA GLY A 31 13.55 16.33 -10.95
C GLY A 31 12.91 15.16 -10.22
N GLU A 32 13.61 14.65 -9.24
CA GLU A 32 13.15 13.58 -8.36
C GLU A 32 12.88 14.13 -6.97
N PHE A 33 11.67 13.87 -6.47
CA PHE A 33 11.19 14.39 -5.19
C PHE A 33 10.78 13.24 -4.29
N MET A 34 11.18 13.30 -3.03
CA MET A 34 10.70 12.38 -2.01
C MET A 34 9.34 12.84 -1.50
N VAL A 35 8.35 11.98 -1.61
CA VAL A 35 6.99 12.23 -1.11
C VAL A 35 6.79 11.38 0.13
N VAL A 36 6.35 12.02 1.20
CA VAL A 36 6.07 11.41 2.49
C VAL A 36 4.57 11.54 2.80
N ASN A 37 3.98 10.52 3.38
CA ASN A 37 2.63 10.61 3.93
C ASN A 37 2.63 11.57 5.14
N GLU A 38 2.13 12.77 4.93
CA GLU A 38 2.14 13.84 5.94
C GLU A 38 1.38 13.46 7.22
N TYR A 39 0.31 12.69 7.11
CA TYR A 39 -0.46 12.22 8.26
C TYR A 39 0.37 11.29 9.15
N LEU A 40 1.10 10.34 8.54
CA LEU A 40 2.00 9.45 9.26
C LEU A 40 3.13 10.25 9.92
N MET A 41 3.76 11.14 9.16
CA MET A 41 4.84 12.00 9.67
C MET A 41 4.37 12.81 10.88
N ASN A 42 3.22 13.48 10.78
CA ASN A 42 2.68 14.29 11.85
C ASN A 42 2.30 13.47 13.10
N ASP A 43 1.73 12.27 12.91
CA ASP A 43 1.42 11.38 14.03
C ASP A 43 2.70 10.86 14.71
N LEU A 44 3.77 10.58 13.95
CA LEU A 44 5.08 10.20 14.49
C LEU A 44 5.79 11.36 15.21
N ILE A 45 5.65 12.60 14.71
CA ILE A 45 6.16 13.81 15.38
C ILE A 45 5.47 14.00 16.74
N LYS A 46 4.14 13.86 16.81
CA LYS A 46 3.38 14.01 18.06
C LYS A 46 3.82 13.06 19.18
N ILE A 47 4.31 11.88 18.82
CA ILE A 47 4.82 10.89 19.79
C ILE A 47 6.34 10.90 19.91
N ASP A 48 7.01 11.92 19.35
CA ASP A 48 8.46 12.12 19.37
C ASP A 48 9.25 10.92 18.80
N ARG A 49 8.73 10.34 17.70
CA ARG A 49 9.35 9.17 17.02
C ARG A 49 9.79 9.44 15.60
N TRP A 50 9.56 10.63 15.05
CA TRP A 50 10.01 10.95 13.70
C TRP A 50 11.49 11.34 13.70
N ASN A 51 12.32 10.52 13.07
CA ASN A 51 13.75 10.76 12.88
C ASN A 51 14.26 10.13 11.58
N GLU A 52 15.53 10.35 11.26
CA GLU A 52 16.15 9.86 10.03
C GLU A 52 16.19 8.32 9.97
N ASP A 53 16.42 7.63 11.08
CA ASP A 53 16.45 6.16 11.13
C ASP A 53 15.06 5.57 10.86
N ILE A 54 14.00 6.15 11.41
CA ILE A 54 12.61 5.73 11.14
C ILE A 54 12.25 5.98 9.69
N LYS A 55 12.60 7.14 9.14
CA LYS A 55 12.39 7.45 7.72
C LYS A 55 13.08 6.42 6.82
N ASN A 56 14.35 6.14 7.07
CA ASN A 56 15.13 5.20 6.29
C ASN A 56 14.64 3.75 6.45
N ASN A 57 14.16 3.37 7.63
CA ASN A 57 13.54 2.08 7.88
C ASN A 57 12.24 1.91 7.06
N ILE A 58 11.38 2.93 7.01
CA ILE A 58 10.16 2.90 6.18
C ILE A 58 10.54 2.75 4.69
N ILE A 59 11.56 3.46 4.21
CA ILE A 59 12.03 3.36 2.83
C ILE A 59 12.58 1.94 2.56
N ALA A 60 13.38 1.37 3.47
CA ALA A 60 13.92 0.02 3.33
C ALA A 60 12.84 -1.05 3.24
N ASN A 61 11.71 -0.85 3.94
CA ASN A 61 10.55 -1.72 3.92
C ASN A 61 9.47 -1.29 2.90
N ASN A 62 9.85 -0.60 1.82
CA ASN A 62 8.98 -0.19 0.71
C ASN A 62 7.77 0.64 1.14
N GLY A 63 7.92 1.43 2.18
CA GLY A 63 6.88 2.30 2.71
C GLY A 63 5.95 1.65 3.73
N SER A 64 6.21 0.41 4.12
CA SER A 64 5.51 -0.26 5.22
C SER A 64 5.88 0.33 6.58
N VAL A 65 4.96 0.20 7.55
CA VAL A 65 5.16 0.52 8.96
C VAL A 65 4.92 -0.69 9.86
N GLN A 66 4.63 -1.87 9.28
CA GLN A 66 4.24 -3.05 10.02
C GLN A 66 5.39 -3.63 10.87
N GLN A 67 6.63 -3.37 10.51
CA GLN A 67 7.82 -3.78 11.26
C GLN A 67 7.98 -3.08 12.62
N PHE A 68 7.33 -1.96 12.85
CA PHE A 68 7.46 -1.20 14.10
C PHE A 68 6.61 -1.79 15.24
N LYS A 69 7.17 -2.73 16.02
CA LYS A 69 6.49 -3.37 17.16
C LYS A 69 6.10 -2.41 18.27
N TRP A 70 6.79 -1.28 18.39
CA TRP A 70 6.48 -0.22 19.37
C TRP A 70 5.25 0.61 18.98
N MET A 71 4.86 0.57 17.71
CA MET A 71 3.66 1.25 17.21
C MET A 71 2.43 0.43 17.57
N ASP A 72 1.39 1.07 18.09
CA ASP A 72 0.15 0.39 18.43
C ASP A 72 -0.57 -0.21 17.19
N ASN A 73 -1.44 -1.16 17.41
CA ASN A 73 -2.17 -1.84 16.34
C ASN A 73 -3.08 -0.89 15.55
N HIS A 74 -3.65 0.12 16.21
CA HIS A 74 -4.51 1.09 15.54
C HIS A 74 -3.71 1.91 14.52
N MET A 75 -2.56 2.45 14.94
CA MET A 75 -1.68 3.23 14.08
C MET A 75 -1.11 2.38 12.93
N ARG A 76 -0.65 1.15 13.20
CA ARG A 76 -0.19 0.22 12.14
C ARG A 76 -1.29 -0.07 11.12
N ASN A 77 -2.51 -0.34 11.55
CA ASN A 77 -3.64 -0.59 10.66
C ASN A 77 -4.05 0.67 9.86
N LYS A 78 -3.99 1.85 10.48
CA LYS A 78 -4.29 3.13 9.82
C LYS A 78 -3.35 3.41 8.63
N TYR A 79 -2.06 3.05 8.77
CA TYR A 79 -1.03 3.33 7.77
C TYR A 79 -0.61 2.10 6.95
N LYS A 80 -1.49 1.06 6.88
CA LYS A 80 -1.31 -0.06 5.95
C LYS A 80 -1.24 0.44 4.51
N ILE A 81 -0.29 -0.14 3.76
CA ILE A 81 -0.18 0.10 2.33
C ILE A 81 -1.00 -0.93 1.53
N SER A 82 -1.24 -0.65 0.26
CA SER A 82 -2.07 -1.49 -0.63
C SER A 82 -1.65 -2.95 -0.64
N TRP A 83 -0.35 -3.23 -0.51
CA TRP A 83 0.20 -4.58 -0.54
C TRP A 83 -0.10 -5.41 0.72
N GLU A 84 -0.47 -4.75 1.80
CA GLU A 84 -0.78 -5.34 3.11
C GLU A 84 -2.27 -5.50 3.34
N MET A 85 -3.09 -5.08 2.38
CA MET A 85 -4.55 -5.14 2.47
C MET A 85 -5.11 -6.31 1.68
N SER A 86 -6.16 -6.94 2.21
CA SER A 86 -6.91 -7.95 1.47
C SER A 86 -7.63 -7.33 0.27
N MET A 87 -7.44 -7.90 -0.91
CA MET A 87 -8.16 -7.48 -2.12
C MET A 87 -9.67 -7.70 -2.00
N LYS A 88 -10.09 -8.68 -1.22
CA LYS A 88 -11.50 -8.89 -0.86
C LYS A 88 -12.09 -7.64 -0.20
N THR A 89 -11.38 -7.04 0.74
CA THR A 89 -11.81 -5.80 1.41
C THR A 89 -12.00 -4.66 0.42
N LEU A 90 -11.08 -4.50 -0.55
CA LEU A 90 -11.18 -3.46 -1.57
C LEU A 90 -12.39 -3.67 -2.49
N ILE A 91 -12.66 -4.92 -2.87
CA ILE A 91 -13.86 -5.28 -3.66
C ILE A 91 -15.13 -5.00 -2.85
N ASP A 92 -15.19 -5.39 -1.57
CA ASP A 92 -16.34 -5.13 -0.70
C ASP A 92 -16.60 -3.63 -0.52
N MET A 93 -15.55 -2.82 -0.34
CA MET A 93 -15.67 -1.35 -0.29
C MET A 93 -16.19 -0.78 -1.62
N SER A 94 -15.73 -1.30 -2.74
CA SER A 94 -16.20 -0.90 -4.06
C SER A 94 -17.68 -1.28 -4.27
N ALA A 95 -18.09 -2.48 -3.85
CA ALA A 95 -19.46 -2.93 -3.90
C ALA A 95 -20.41 -2.06 -3.04
N LYS A 96 -19.96 -1.66 -1.85
CA LYS A 96 -20.72 -0.75 -0.99
C LYS A 96 -20.94 0.65 -1.61
N ARG A 97 -20.00 1.13 -2.43
CA ARG A 97 -20.14 2.39 -3.16
C ARG A 97 -20.99 2.28 -4.43
N ALA A 98 -21.04 1.09 -5.04
CA ALA A 98 -21.66 0.87 -6.34
C ALA A 98 -23.13 1.36 -6.45
N PRO A 99 -24.01 1.21 -5.45
CA PRO A 99 -25.38 1.71 -5.50
C PRO A 99 -25.51 3.24 -5.64
N TYR A 100 -24.48 3.97 -5.26
CA TYR A 100 -24.47 5.44 -5.26
C TYR A 100 -23.73 6.04 -6.46
N ILE A 101 -23.26 5.19 -7.39
CA ILE A 101 -22.48 5.59 -8.55
C ILE A 101 -23.12 5.03 -9.81
N CYS A 102 -23.45 5.91 -10.77
CA CYS A 102 -24.10 5.52 -12.02
C CYS A 102 -23.15 4.77 -12.98
N GLN A 103 -21.86 5.05 -12.92
CA GLN A 103 -20.83 4.43 -13.76
C GLN A 103 -20.08 3.31 -13.02
N SER A 104 -19.19 2.61 -13.72
CA SER A 104 -18.21 1.72 -13.09
C SER A 104 -17.14 2.51 -12.34
N GLN A 105 -16.42 1.83 -11.46
CA GLN A 105 -15.31 2.40 -10.69
C GLN A 105 -13.98 1.97 -11.30
N SER A 106 -12.99 2.86 -11.29
CA SER A 106 -11.60 2.52 -11.63
C SER A 106 -10.95 1.77 -10.47
N LEU A 107 -11.31 0.49 -10.29
CA LEU A 107 -10.83 -0.35 -9.22
C LEU A 107 -9.51 -1.00 -9.60
N ASN A 108 -8.41 -0.57 -8.98
CA ASN A 108 -7.12 -1.24 -9.08
C ASN A 108 -6.96 -2.25 -7.96
N LEU A 109 -6.41 -3.41 -8.29
CA LEU A 109 -6.13 -4.48 -7.33
C LEU A 109 -4.64 -4.82 -7.35
N TRP A 110 -4.11 -5.23 -6.21
CA TRP A 110 -2.69 -5.53 -6.01
C TRP A 110 -2.51 -7.02 -5.69
N MET A 111 -1.57 -7.66 -6.34
CA MET A 111 -1.29 -9.07 -6.12
C MET A 111 0.19 -9.34 -6.32
N THR A 112 0.87 -9.84 -5.30
CA THR A 112 2.30 -10.16 -5.39
C THR A 112 2.54 -11.29 -6.39
N ASP A 113 1.78 -12.39 -6.24
CA ASP A 113 1.86 -13.57 -7.10
C ASP A 113 0.50 -13.91 -7.71
N PRO A 114 0.15 -13.28 -8.86
CA PRO A 114 -1.09 -13.56 -9.55
C PRO A 114 -1.04 -14.94 -10.19
N THR A 115 -1.94 -15.83 -9.78
CA THR A 115 -2.22 -17.11 -10.44
C THR A 115 -3.57 -17.06 -11.14
N LYS A 116 -3.77 -17.92 -12.15
CA LYS A 116 -5.05 -18.04 -12.86
C LYS A 116 -6.21 -18.28 -11.88
N SER A 117 -6.02 -19.18 -10.92
CA SER A 117 -7.03 -19.50 -9.91
C SER A 117 -7.39 -18.28 -9.06
N LYS A 118 -6.39 -17.57 -8.49
CA LYS A 118 -6.62 -16.36 -7.68
C LYS A 118 -7.34 -15.27 -8.47
N LEU A 119 -6.96 -15.05 -9.73
CA LEU A 119 -7.60 -14.07 -10.61
C LEU A 119 -9.06 -14.45 -10.90
N THR A 120 -9.31 -15.72 -11.24
CA THR A 120 -10.64 -16.22 -11.50
C THR A 120 -11.54 -16.04 -10.27
N THR A 121 -11.10 -16.49 -9.09
CA THR A 121 -11.85 -16.33 -7.83
C THR A 121 -12.16 -14.86 -7.55
N MET A 122 -11.19 -13.98 -7.75
CA MET A 122 -11.36 -12.56 -7.51
C MET A 122 -12.37 -11.91 -8.47
N HIS A 123 -12.35 -12.28 -9.75
CA HIS A 123 -13.32 -11.81 -10.74
C HIS A 123 -14.73 -12.29 -10.44
N PHE A 124 -14.90 -13.58 -10.11
CA PHE A 124 -16.20 -14.12 -9.72
C PHE A 124 -16.73 -13.45 -8.45
N TYR A 125 -15.86 -13.25 -7.46
CA TYR A 125 -16.25 -12.54 -6.23
C TYR A 125 -16.72 -11.10 -6.52
N ALA A 126 -16.02 -10.38 -7.37
CA ALA A 126 -16.43 -9.02 -7.77
C ALA A 126 -17.79 -9.03 -8.51
N TRP A 127 -18.01 -10.02 -9.39
CA TRP A 127 -19.26 -10.20 -10.09
C TRP A 127 -20.42 -10.57 -9.14
N GLU A 128 -20.24 -11.51 -8.22
CA GLU A 128 -21.20 -11.87 -7.18
C GLU A 128 -21.60 -10.68 -6.29
N LYS A 129 -20.66 -9.77 -6.05
CA LYS A 129 -20.90 -8.51 -5.32
C LYS A 129 -21.61 -7.44 -6.16
N GLY A 130 -21.95 -7.73 -7.40
CA GLY A 130 -22.72 -6.83 -8.28
C GLY A 130 -21.89 -5.71 -8.91
N LEU A 131 -20.56 -5.83 -8.96
CA LEU A 131 -19.72 -4.84 -9.62
C LEU A 131 -19.90 -4.92 -11.14
N LYS A 132 -20.09 -3.77 -11.78
CA LYS A 132 -20.19 -3.63 -13.26
C LYS A 132 -18.87 -3.96 -13.94
N THR A 133 -17.73 -3.65 -13.28
CA THR A 133 -16.39 -3.91 -13.75
C THR A 133 -15.57 -4.41 -12.56
N GLY A 134 -14.98 -5.60 -12.67
CA GLY A 134 -14.27 -6.24 -11.56
C GLY A 134 -12.89 -5.66 -11.29
N ILE A 135 -12.15 -5.26 -12.34
CA ILE A 135 -10.79 -4.73 -12.25
C ILE A 135 -10.58 -3.71 -13.35
N TYR A 136 -9.87 -2.61 -13.02
CA TYR A 136 -9.30 -1.68 -14.01
C TYR A 136 -7.84 -2.04 -14.30
N TYR A 137 -6.97 -2.02 -13.28
CA TYR A 137 -5.60 -2.55 -13.36
C TYR A 137 -5.35 -3.61 -12.30
N LEU A 138 -4.66 -4.68 -12.70
CA LEU A 138 -3.99 -5.57 -11.76
C LEU A 138 -2.53 -5.11 -11.62
N ARG A 139 -2.19 -4.66 -10.42
CA ARG A 139 -0.84 -4.24 -10.08
C ARG A 139 -0.07 -5.41 -9.48
N ARG A 140 1.15 -5.62 -9.97
CA ARG A 140 2.07 -6.65 -9.48
C ARG A 140 3.30 -6.01 -8.87
N LYS A 141 3.83 -6.57 -7.77
CA LYS A 141 5.14 -6.17 -7.25
C LYS A 141 6.22 -6.42 -8.33
N GLY A 142 7.06 -5.43 -8.61
CA GLY A 142 8.19 -5.60 -9.54
C GLY A 142 9.17 -6.63 -9.00
N LYS A 143 9.73 -7.48 -9.87
CA LYS A 143 10.77 -8.44 -9.48
C LYS A 143 12.06 -7.75 -9.05
N HIS A 144 12.35 -6.58 -9.60
CA HIS A 144 13.50 -5.76 -9.25
C HIS A 144 13.01 -4.50 -8.56
N GLN A 145 13.46 -4.29 -7.33
CA GLN A 145 13.25 -3.04 -6.62
C GLN A 145 14.30 -2.03 -7.10
N ALA A 146 13.90 -0.76 -7.21
CA ALA A 146 14.86 0.30 -7.44
C ALA A 146 15.93 0.28 -6.35
N GLN A 147 17.19 0.38 -6.74
CA GLN A 147 18.29 0.40 -5.78
C GLN A 147 18.15 1.63 -4.88
N GLN A 148 18.11 1.39 -3.60
CA GLN A 148 18.05 2.43 -2.57
C GLN A 148 19.49 2.78 -2.15
N PHE A 149 20.14 3.64 -2.91
CA PHE A 149 21.56 3.97 -2.73
C PHE A 149 21.87 4.80 -1.46
N THR A 150 20.85 5.36 -0.84
CA THR A 150 21.00 6.29 0.29
C THR A 150 20.98 5.63 1.67
N ILE A 151 20.80 4.32 1.74
CA ILE A 151 20.69 3.59 3.01
C ILE A 151 21.94 2.70 3.17
N ASP A 152 22.54 2.75 4.37
CA ASP A 152 23.63 1.85 4.76
C ASP A 152 23.20 0.38 4.58
N PRO A 153 23.97 -0.44 3.82
CA PRO A 153 23.60 -1.81 3.51
C PRO A 153 23.38 -2.68 4.76
N GLU A 154 24.19 -2.53 5.81
CA GLU A 154 24.05 -3.31 7.05
C GLU A 154 22.76 -2.98 7.80
N LYS A 155 22.45 -1.69 7.92
CA LYS A 155 21.19 -1.22 8.52
C LYS A 155 19.99 -1.69 7.72
N LYS A 156 20.06 -1.64 6.38
CA LYS A 156 19.00 -2.09 5.48
C LYS A 156 18.71 -3.57 5.67
N GLU A 157 19.72 -4.44 5.68
CA GLU A 157 19.53 -5.88 5.90
C GLU A 157 18.86 -6.19 7.23
N LYS A 158 19.26 -5.51 8.30
CA LYS A 158 18.65 -5.65 9.61
C LYS A 158 17.17 -5.29 9.58
N TRP A 159 16.83 -4.13 9.04
CA TRP A 159 15.44 -3.65 8.98
C TRP A 159 14.53 -4.51 8.09
N VAL A 160 15.04 -5.04 6.99
CA VAL A 160 14.30 -5.94 6.11
C VAL A 160 14.06 -7.28 6.78
N LYS A 161 15.03 -7.84 7.51
CA LYS A 161 14.85 -9.07 8.29
C LYS A 161 13.79 -8.90 9.39
N GLU A 162 13.78 -7.76 10.08
CA GLU A 162 12.76 -7.42 11.08
C GLU A 162 11.35 -7.35 10.45
N GLY A 163 11.22 -6.87 9.21
CA GLY A 163 9.95 -6.83 8.46
C GLY A 163 9.45 -8.20 8.04
N GLN A 164 10.33 -9.06 7.51
CA GLN A 164 9.96 -10.39 7.01
C GLN A 164 9.48 -11.35 8.09
N THR A 165 10.10 -11.34 9.27
CA THR A 165 9.65 -12.15 10.42
C THR A 165 8.22 -11.85 10.86
N ASN A 166 7.70 -10.68 10.55
CA ASN A 166 6.33 -10.31 10.89
C ASN A 166 5.32 -10.79 9.83
N GLU A 167 5.67 -10.80 8.54
CA GLU A 167 4.81 -11.31 7.46
C GLU A 167 4.56 -12.82 7.60
N GLU A 168 5.55 -13.60 8.02
CA GLU A 168 5.42 -15.04 8.23
C GLU A 168 4.52 -15.39 9.43
N GLN A 169 4.55 -14.61 10.50
CA GLN A 169 3.70 -14.81 11.68
C GLN A 169 2.22 -14.44 11.43
N GLU A 170 1.93 -13.45 10.61
CA GLU A 170 0.55 -13.10 10.24
C GLU A 170 -0.06 -14.10 9.23
N CYS A 171 0.75 -14.70 8.36
CA CYS A 171 0.28 -15.65 7.34
C CYS A 171 -0.16 -17.00 7.95
N THR A 172 0.46 -17.46 9.05
CA THR A 172 0.07 -18.66 9.79
C THR A 172 -1.23 -18.49 10.57
N ALA A 173 -1.59 -17.29 10.97
CA ALA A 173 -2.85 -17.00 11.68
C ALA A 173 -4.08 -16.94 10.74
N CYS A 174 -3.88 -16.74 9.43
CA CYS A 174 -4.95 -16.72 8.43
C CYS A 174 -5.25 -18.08 7.76
N SER A 175 -4.50 -19.12 8.12
CA SER A 175 -4.60 -20.48 7.53
C SER A 175 -5.37 -21.48 8.41
N ALA A 176 -6.03 -21.02 9.46
CA ALA A 176 -6.85 -21.84 10.36
C ALA A 176 -8.35 -21.54 10.14
#